data_f0d5dd1613dcc4282ad5aeea5851c204
#
_entry.id   f0d5dd1613dcc4282ad5aeea5851c204
#
_cell.length_a   1.000
_cell.length_b   1.000
_cell.length_c   1.000
_cell.angle_alpha   90.00
_cell.angle_beta   90.00
_cell.angle_gamma   90.00
#
_symmetry.space_group_name_H-M   'P 1'
#
loop_
_entity.id
_entity.type
_entity.pdbx_description
1 polymer ?
#
loop_
_entity_poly.entity_id
_entity_poly.type
_entity_poly.pdbx_seq_one_letter_code
_entity_poly.pdbx_strand_id
1 'polypeptide(L)'
;MKELRRLLKTYSPTRVLGALRRRRSDWLRKLQYRPQSVTKLRDAVLFESFQGKVIGDSSLDIYHELKSRRDDLEFIWTTSSTTKAPAGSRSVRHGSREWLQAIATSKYLVNNTNFPWYFRKVNGQVYLQTWHGTPLKRLGRDIDNHHLAKSYLETMDREAGFWDYLVSPSPFCTEIFPGAFNYRGEIIETGYPRNDRLS
;
A
#
# COMPACT_ATOMS: atom_id res chain seq x y z
N MET A 1 31.89 0.36 -30.23
CA MET A 1 30.73 -0.39 -30.78
C MET A 1 30.13 -1.42 -29.81
N LYS A 2 30.91 -2.14 -28.99
CA LYS A 2 30.36 -3.11 -27.99
C LYS A 2 29.62 -2.45 -26.83
N GLU A 3 30.07 -1.33 -26.32
CA GLU A 3 29.39 -0.58 -25.24
C GLU A 3 28.05 0.03 -25.70
N LEU A 4 27.99 0.59 -26.90
CA LEU A 4 26.75 1.13 -27.47
C LEU A 4 25.67 0.03 -27.64
N ARG A 5 26.08 -1.18 -28.04
CA ARG A 5 25.18 -2.33 -28.10
C ARG A 5 24.73 -2.83 -26.71
N ARG A 6 25.57 -2.66 -25.67
CA ARG A 6 25.22 -3.01 -24.28
C ARG A 6 24.21 -2.00 -23.71
N LEU A 7 24.39 -0.70 -23.98
CA LEU A 7 23.45 0.35 -23.61
C LEU A 7 22.11 0.21 -24.33
N LEU A 8 22.11 -0.12 -25.63
CA LEU A 8 20.89 -0.35 -26.41
C LEU A 8 20.14 -1.63 -26.00
N LYS A 9 20.82 -2.66 -25.45
CA LYS A 9 20.16 -3.83 -24.86
C LYS A 9 19.51 -3.53 -23.50
N THR A 10 20.02 -2.54 -22.76
CA THR A 10 19.48 -2.14 -21.44
C THR A 10 18.24 -1.25 -21.57
N TYR A 11 18.10 -0.53 -22.70
CA TYR A 11 16.98 0.39 -22.98
C TYR A 11 16.19 -0.06 -24.20
N SER A 12 15.42 -1.15 -24.05
CA SER A 12 14.40 -1.49 -25.05
C SER A 12 13.45 -0.30 -25.22
N PRO A 13 13.19 0.20 -26.47
CA PRO A 13 12.27 1.30 -26.72
C PRO A 13 10.89 1.10 -26.08
N THR A 14 10.42 -0.14 -26.03
CA THR A 14 9.17 -0.53 -25.39
C THR A 14 9.18 -0.32 -23.88
N ARG A 15 10.31 -0.54 -23.19
CA ARG A 15 10.48 -0.29 -21.75
C ARG A 15 10.49 1.20 -21.46
N VAL A 16 11.17 2.01 -22.27
CA VAL A 16 11.22 3.47 -22.15
C VAL A 16 9.83 4.08 -22.37
N LEU A 17 9.15 3.69 -23.44
CA LEU A 17 7.78 4.12 -23.73
C LEU A 17 6.80 3.70 -22.61
N GLY A 18 6.95 2.48 -22.09
CA GLY A 18 6.16 2.02 -20.95
C GLY A 18 6.42 2.82 -19.67
N ALA A 19 7.67 3.22 -19.42
CA ALA A 19 8.03 4.08 -18.28
C ALA A 19 7.46 5.50 -18.42
N LEU A 20 7.53 6.09 -19.62
CA LEU A 20 6.97 7.42 -19.92
C LEU A 20 5.44 7.42 -19.81
N ARG A 21 4.78 6.38 -20.32
CA ARG A 21 3.31 6.22 -20.15
C ARG A 21 2.92 6.11 -18.68
N ARG A 22 3.64 5.33 -17.88
CA ARG A 22 3.41 5.23 -16.42
C ARG A 22 3.60 6.58 -15.73
N ARG A 23 4.70 7.30 -15.99
CA ARG A 23 4.95 8.62 -15.42
C ARG A 23 3.86 9.63 -15.77
N ARG A 24 3.42 9.65 -17.03
CA ARG A 24 2.31 10.51 -17.49
C ARG A 24 1.01 10.15 -16.78
N SER A 25 0.70 8.86 -16.68
CA SER A 25 -0.50 8.37 -15.99
C SER A 25 -0.48 8.76 -14.51
N ASP A 26 0.64 8.58 -13.82
CA ASP A 26 0.77 8.93 -12.41
C ASP A 26 0.69 10.44 -12.18
N TRP A 27 1.23 11.24 -13.09
CA TRP A 27 1.11 12.69 -13.03
C TRP A 27 -0.34 13.15 -13.20
N LEU A 28 -1.09 12.57 -14.15
CA LEU A 28 -2.51 12.85 -14.34
C LEU A 28 -3.32 12.43 -13.09
N ARG A 29 -3.02 11.27 -12.51
CA ARG A 29 -3.65 10.83 -11.25
C ARG A 29 -3.35 11.76 -10.09
N LYS A 30 -2.10 12.24 -9.97
CA LYS A 30 -1.73 13.26 -8.99
C LYS A 30 -2.60 14.51 -9.11
N LEU A 31 -2.88 14.99 -10.34
CA LEU A 31 -3.75 16.15 -10.56
C LEU A 31 -5.21 15.87 -10.17
N GLN A 32 -5.65 14.62 -10.29
CA GLN A 32 -7.01 14.21 -9.92
C GLN A 32 -7.13 13.91 -8.41
N TYR A 33 -6.02 13.55 -7.76
CA TYR A 33 -5.99 13.29 -6.33
C TYR A 33 -5.97 14.59 -5.55
N ARG A 34 -7.07 14.89 -4.86
CA ARG A 34 -7.26 16.17 -4.14
C ARG A 34 -7.62 15.95 -2.68
N PRO A 35 -6.70 15.41 -1.85
CA PRO A 35 -6.96 15.18 -0.43
C PRO A 35 -7.25 16.47 0.33
N GLN A 36 -6.65 17.59 -0.10
CA GLN A 36 -6.88 18.91 0.52
C GLN A 36 -8.29 19.46 0.33
N SER A 37 -9.08 18.92 -0.59
CA SER A 37 -10.48 19.32 -0.79
C SER A 37 -11.47 18.51 0.05
N VAL A 38 -10.98 17.53 0.82
CA VAL A 38 -11.82 16.69 1.68
C VAL A 38 -12.14 17.44 2.96
N THR A 39 -13.41 17.78 3.15
CA THR A 39 -13.89 18.47 4.35
C THR A 39 -14.46 17.51 5.40
N LYS A 40 -14.88 16.32 4.97
CA LYS A 40 -15.44 15.28 5.85
C LYS A 40 -15.03 13.90 5.35
N LEU A 41 -14.50 13.07 6.25
CA LEU A 41 -14.25 11.67 5.99
C LEU A 41 -15.55 10.87 6.05
N ARG A 42 -15.61 9.81 5.26
CA ARG A 42 -16.69 8.83 5.26
C ARG A 42 -16.37 7.75 6.29
N ASP A 43 -17.35 7.26 6.99
CA ASP A 43 -17.22 6.07 7.84
C ASP A 43 -17.07 4.82 6.96
N ALA A 44 -15.93 4.74 6.29
CA ALA A 44 -15.58 3.74 5.30
C ALA A 44 -14.19 3.18 5.57
N VAL A 45 -14.01 1.89 5.25
CA VAL A 45 -12.72 1.20 5.26
C VAL A 45 -12.34 0.87 3.83
N LEU A 46 -11.19 1.39 3.37
CA LEU A 46 -10.61 0.98 2.10
C LEU A 46 -9.59 -0.13 2.35
N PHE A 47 -9.83 -1.29 1.76
CA PHE A 47 -8.90 -2.41 1.75
C PHE A 47 -8.15 -2.47 0.43
N GLU A 48 -6.85 -2.62 0.53
CA GLU A 48 -5.99 -2.86 -0.63
C GLU A 48 -4.98 -3.96 -0.32
N SER A 49 -4.88 -4.93 -1.24
CA SER A 49 -3.89 -5.99 -1.18
C SER A 49 -3.17 -6.09 -2.51
N PHE A 50 -1.84 -5.90 -2.50
CA PHE A 50 -0.98 -5.90 -3.69
C PHE A 50 -1.52 -5.02 -4.83
N GLN A 51 -1.95 -3.80 -4.51
CA GLN A 51 -2.52 -2.85 -5.49
C GLN A 51 -3.77 -3.39 -6.20
N GLY A 52 -4.59 -4.14 -5.49
CA GLY A 52 -5.80 -4.76 -6.01
C GLY A 52 -5.58 -6.01 -6.88
N LYS A 53 -4.36 -6.51 -7.00
CA LYS A 53 -4.04 -7.72 -7.77
C LYS A 53 -4.43 -9.00 -7.07
N VAL A 54 -4.61 -8.94 -5.76
CA VAL A 54 -5.04 -10.05 -4.91
C VAL A 54 -6.17 -9.57 -4.02
N ILE A 55 -7.19 -10.38 -3.86
CA ILE A 55 -8.18 -10.24 -2.80
C ILE A 55 -7.84 -11.31 -1.77
N GLY A 56 -7.10 -10.91 -0.76
CA GLY A 56 -6.51 -11.87 0.19
C GLY A 56 -5.56 -11.21 1.15
N ASP A 57 -4.64 -12.02 1.68
CA ASP A 57 -3.70 -11.64 2.72
C ASP A 57 -4.42 -11.15 3.99
N SER A 58 -3.71 -10.60 4.94
CA SER A 58 -4.27 -10.09 6.20
C SER A 58 -5.44 -9.12 6.01
N SER A 59 -5.44 -8.36 4.90
CA SER A 59 -6.54 -7.44 4.57
C SER A 59 -7.90 -8.15 4.45
N LEU A 60 -7.94 -9.39 3.93
CA LEU A 60 -9.18 -10.12 3.75
C LEU A 60 -9.73 -10.64 5.09
N ASP A 61 -8.86 -11.11 5.96
CA ASP A 61 -9.28 -11.62 7.27
C ASP A 61 -9.74 -10.48 8.18
N ILE A 62 -9.04 -9.35 8.16
CA ILE A 62 -9.49 -8.11 8.83
C ILE A 62 -10.85 -7.66 8.28
N TYR A 63 -11.09 -7.74 6.97
CA TYR A 63 -12.38 -7.41 6.37
C TYR A 63 -13.51 -8.31 6.92
N HIS A 64 -13.30 -9.63 6.94
CA HIS A 64 -14.30 -10.56 7.42
C HIS A 64 -14.65 -10.32 8.88
N GLU A 65 -13.64 -10.09 9.71
CA GLU A 65 -13.82 -9.81 11.12
C GLU A 65 -14.54 -8.48 11.37
N LEU A 66 -14.13 -7.41 10.69
CA LEU A 66 -14.81 -6.12 10.81
C LEU A 66 -16.26 -6.20 10.33
N LYS A 67 -16.52 -6.89 9.22
CA LYS A 67 -17.87 -7.03 8.68
C LYS A 67 -18.80 -7.79 9.60
N SER A 68 -18.29 -8.75 10.37
CA SER A 68 -19.08 -9.49 11.35
C SER A 68 -19.46 -8.66 12.58
N ARG A 69 -18.70 -7.59 12.88
CA ARG A 69 -18.85 -6.75 14.08
C ARG A 69 -19.43 -5.36 13.81
N ARG A 70 -19.37 -4.88 12.57
CA ARG A 70 -19.66 -3.49 12.21
C ARG A 70 -20.53 -3.43 10.96
N ASP A 71 -21.78 -3.05 11.11
CA ASP A 71 -22.72 -2.81 10.03
C ASP A 71 -22.84 -1.34 9.62
N ASP A 72 -22.26 -0.45 10.44
CA ASP A 72 -22.26 1.00 10.24
C ASP A 72 -21.14 1.49 9.30
N LEU A 73 -20.23 0.61 8.87
CA LEU A 73 -19.11 0.95 8.00
C LEU A 73 -19.35 0.58 6.54
N GLU A 74 -18.99 1.47 5.65
CA GLU A 74 -18.88 1.12 4.23
C GLU A 74 -17.56 0.39 3.97
N PHE A 75 -17.62 -0.78 3.35
CA PHE A 75 -16.44 -1.56 2.97
C PHE A 75 -16.13 -1.38 1.49
N ILE A 76 -14.91 -0.95 1.19
CA ILE A 76 -14.44 -0.68 -0.17
C ILE A 76 -13.19 -1.50 -0.43
N TRP A 77 -13.16 -2.19 -1.58
CA TRP A 77 -11.99 -2.96 -2.00
C TRP A 77 -11.38 -2.40 -3.27
N THR A 78 -10.08 -2.20 -3.25
CA THR A 78 -9.28 -1.98 -4.45
C THR A 78 -9.19 -3.26 -5.25
N THR A 79 -9.52 -3.18 -6.55
CA THR A 79 -9.51 -4.32 -7.47
C THR A 79 -8.68 -4.02 -8.72
N SER A 80 -8.30 -5.07 -9.45
CA SER A 80 -7.69 -5.02 -10.78
C SER A 80 -8.71 -5.45 -11.85
N SER A 81 -8.25 -5.68 -13.06
CA SER A 81 -9.10 -6.26 -14.13
C SER A 81 -9.44 -7.74 -13.92
N THR A 82 -8.69 -8.43 -13.06
CA THR A 82 -8.79 -9.88 -12.85
C THR A 82 -9.33 -10.26 -11.47
N THR A 83 -9.57 -9.30 -10.59
CA THR A 83 -10.05 -9.55 -9.22
C THR A 83 -11.45 -8.99 -9.01
N LYS A 84 -12.20 -9.62 -8.12
CA LYS A 84 -13.55 -9.19 -7.71
C LYS A 84 -13.55 -8.94 -6.20
N ALA A 85 -14.17 -7.85 -5.78
CA ALA A 85 -14.34 -7.55 -4.36
C ALA A 85 -15.22 -8.61 -3.66
N PRO A 86 -15.02 -8.86 -2.36
CA PRO A 86 -15.85 -9.77 -1.57
C PRO A 86 -17.31 -9.31 -1.53
N ALA A 87 -18.22 -10.27 -1.38
CA ALA A 87 -19.65 -9.99 -1.29
C ALA A 87 -19.97 -9.05 -0.11
N GLY A 88 -20.79 -8.02 -0.37
CA GLY A 88 -21.15 -7.00 0.63
C GLY A 88 -20.14 -5.88 0.76
N SER A 89 -19.21 -5.74 -0.18
CA SER A 89 -18.32 -4.62 -0.31
C SER A 89 -18.42 -3.95 -1.67
N ARG A 90 -17.99 -2.68 -1.76
CA ARG A 90 -17.92 -1.92 -3.00
C ARG A 90 -16.54 -2.09 -3.65
N SER A 91 -16.51 -2.31 -4.94
CA SER A 91 -15.29 -2.41 -5.73
C SER A 91 -14.88 -1.05 -6.30
N VAL A 92 -13.58 -0.74 -6.23
CA VAL A 92 -12.96 0.39 -6.94
C VAL A 92 -11.71 -0.10 -7.67
N ARG A 93 -11.60 0.20 -8.96
CA ARG A 93 -10.47 -0.25 -9.77
C ARG A 93 -9.22 0.58 -9.43
N HIS A 94 -8.12 -0.08 -9.11
CA HIS A 94 -6.82 0.56 -8.84
C HIS A 94 -6.45 1.58 -9.94
N GLY A 95 -6.13 2.79 -9.52
CA GLY A 95 -5.75 3.89 -10.40
C GLY A 95 -6.92 4.57 -11.11
N SER A 96 -8.18 4.23 -10.84
CA SER A 96 -9.36 4.95 -11.32
C SER A 96 -9.61 6.22 -10.50
N ARG A 97 -10.53 7.06 -10.98
CA ARG A 97 -10.96 8.26 -10.25
C ARG A 97 -11.69 7.90 -8.95
N GLU A 98 -12.51 6.86 -8.99
CA GLU A 98 -13.24 6.34 -7.83
C GLU A 98 -12.28 5.82 -6.76
N TRP A 99 -11.18 5.17 -7.16
CA TRP A 99 -10.13 4.71 -6.26
C TRP A 99 -9.39 5.90 -5.62
N LEU A 100 -9.03 6.93 -6.39
CA LEU A 100 -8.42 8.15 -5.86
C LEU A 100 -9.35 8.85 -4.85
N GLN A 101 -10.64 8.88 -5.14
CA GLN A 101 -11.64 9.40 -4.23
C GLN A 101 -11.75 8.54 -2.97
N ALA A 102 -11.77 7.20 -3.10
CA ALA A 102 -11.83 6.29 -1.97
C ALA A 102 -10.62 6.45 -1.04
N ILE A 103 -9.39 6.53 -1.58
CA ILE A 103 -8.19 6.80 -0.78
C ILE A 103 -8.32 8.14 -0.02
N ALA A 104 -8.84 9.18 -0.66
CA ALA A 104 -8.92 10.51 -0.06
C ALA A 104 -10.03 10.61 1.01
N THR A 105 -11.13 9.88 0.85
CA THR A 105 -12.34 10.09 1.68
C THR A 105 -12.62 9.01 2.71
N SER A 106 -12.04 7.81 2.58
CA SER A 106 -12.22 6.74 3.57
C SER A 106 -11.51 7.10 4.87
N LYS A 107 -12.20 6.94 6.00
CA LYS A 107 -11.64 7.19 7.34
C LYS A 107 -10.56 6.18 7.70
N TYR A 108 -10.72 4.94 7.27
CA TYR A 108 -9.79 3.86 7.56
C TYR A 108 -9.18 3.31 6.28
N LEU A 109 -7.86 3.11 6.30
CA LEU A 109 -7.08 2.55 5.21
C LEU A 109 -6.38 1.30 5.71
N VAL A 110 -6.55 0.17 5.03
CA VAL A 110 -5.87 -1.10 5.31
C VAL A 110 -5.13 -1.52 4.05
N ASN A 111 -3.81 -1.61 4.12
CA ASN A 111 -2.97 -1.95 2.96
C ASN A 111 -1.78 -2.80 3.39
N ASN A 112 -1.35 -3.70 2.52
CA ASN A 112 -0.16 -4.53 2.74
C ASN A 112 1.05 -4.11 1.88
N THR A 113 0.89 -3.09 1.05
CA THR A 113 1.95 -2.46 0.24
C THR A 113 1.91 -0.95 0.42
N ASN A 114 2.49 -0.19 -0.50
CA ASN A 114 2.52 1.27 -0.41
C ASN A 114 1.50 1.89 -1.36
N PHE A 115 0.90 3.01 -0.94
CA PHE A 115 0.16 3.89 -1.84
C PHE A 115 1.11 4.62 -2.81
N PRO A 116 0.60 5.22 -3.90
CA PRO A 116 1.43 5.94 -4.85
C PRO A 116 2.22 7.09 -4.21
N TRP A 117 3.33 7.46 -4.83
CA TRP A 117 4.22 8.53 -4.35
C TRP A 117 3.53 9.88 -4.11
N TYR A 118 2.39 10.14 -4.75
CA TYR A 118 1.59 11.36 -4.58
C TYR A 118 0.56 11.26 -3.45
N PHE A 119 0.41 10.09 -2.81
CA PHE A 119 -0.48 9.92 -1.67
C PHE A 119 -0.13 10.91 -0.55
N ARG A 120 -1.17 11.47 0.06
CA ARG A 120 -1.10 12.26 1.28
C ARG A 120 -2.29 11.89 2.15
N LYS A 121 -2.02 11.55 3.38
CA LYS A 121 -3.06 11.23 4.36
C LYS A 121 -3.86 12.50 4.70
N VAL A 122 -5.17 12.40 4.74
CA VAL A 122 -6.07 13.46 5.19
C VAL A 122 -6.13 13.43 6.72
N ASN A 123 -6.25 14.59 7.34
CA ASN A 123 -6.37 14.66 8.80
C ASN A 123 -7.60 13.87 9.29
N GLY A 124 -7.42 13.05 10.31
CA GLY A 124 -8.44 12.15 10.85
C GLY A 124 -8.52 10.78 10.16
N GLN A 125 -7.76 10.53 9.08
CA GLN A 125 -7.61 9.17 8.55
C GLN A 125 -6.73 8.33 9.47
N VAL A 126 -7.07 7.04 9.58
CA VAL A 126 -6.29 6.01 10.28
C VAL A 126 -5.79 5.01 9.25
N TYR A 127 -4.48 4.80 9.21
CA TYR A 127 -3.83 3.88 8.26
C TYR A 127 -3.18 2.71 8.98
N LEU A 128 -3.74 1.53 8.79
CA LEU A 128 -3.19 0.25 9.22
C LEU A 128 -2.37 -0.37 8.09
N GLN A 129 -1.06 -0.49 8.29
CA GLN A 129 -0.17 -1.24 7.44
C GLN A 129 -0.04 -2.67 7.96
N THR A 130 -0.42 -3.66 7.16
CA THR A 130 -0.36 -5.06 7.57
C THR A 130 0.95 -5.73 7.16
N TRP A 131 1.72 -5.08 6.29
CA TRP A 131 2.85 -5.71 5.61
C TRP A 131 2.42 -7.00 4.91
N HIS A 132 3.37 -7.82 4.45
CA HIS A 132 3.01 -8.97 3.62
C HIS A 132 3.93 -10.20 3.80
N GLY A 133 4.88 -10.16 4.73
CA GLY A 133 5.75 -11.31 5.01
C GLY A 133 6.83 -11.03 6.03
N THR A 134 7.27 -12.08 6.70
CA THR A 134 8.44 -12.05 7.57
C THR A 134 9.69 -11.86 6.73
N PRO A 135 10.57 -10.91 7.06
CA PRO A 135 11.76 -10.65 6.29
C PRO A 135 12.76 -11.79 6.41
N LEU A 136 13.04 -12.45 5.28
CA LEU A 136 14.13 -13.42 5.15
C LEU A 136 15.46 -12.77 4.74
N LYS A 137 15.40 -11.50 4.34
CA LYS A 137 16.54 -10.67 3.91
C LYS A 137 16.45 -9.35 4.60
N ARG A 138 17.57 -8.63 4.66
CA ARG A 138 17.58 -7.23 5.11
C ARG A 138 16.60 -6.40 4.31
N LEU A 139 15.84 -5.56 4.99
CA LEU A 139 14.83 -4.69 4.39
C LEU A 139 15.22 -3.22 4.53
N GLY A 140 14.73 -2.41 3.62
CA GLY A 140 14.76 -0.97 3.72
C GLY A 140 16.13 -0.42 4.10
N ARG A 141 16.21 0.25 5.22
CA ARG A 141 17.44 0.88 5.74
C ARG A 141 18.49 -0.12 6.25
N ASP A 142 18.11 -1.36 6.52
CA ASP A 142 19.05 -2.40 6.94
C ASP A 142 19.78 -3.05 5.75
N ILE A 143 19.37 -2.73 4.52
CA ILE A 143 20.09 -3.12 3.31
C ILE A 143 21.34 -2.24 3.17
N ASP A 144 22.46 -2.88 2.86
CA ASP A 144 23.73 -2.19 2.68
C ASP A 144 23.62 -1.10 1.59
N ASN A 145 23.90 0.15 1.98
CA ASN A 145 23.57 1.35 1.20
C ASN A 145 24.20 1.41 -0.20
N HIS A 146 25.21 0.58 -0.50
CA HIS A 146 25.88 0.56 -1.81
C HIS A 146 24.98 0.07 -2.96
N HIS A 147 23.82 -0.52 -2.65
CA HIS A 147 22.93 -1.15 -3.63
C HIS A 147 21.54 -0.51 -3.73
N LEU A 148 21.24 0.47 -2.86
CA LEU A 148 19.91 1.10 -2.84
C LEU A 148 19.94 2.49 -3.47
N ALA A 149 18.97 2.72 -4.36
CA ALA A 149 18.70 4.08 -4.82
C ALA A 149 18.19 4.93 -3.64
N LYS A 150 18.79 6.12 -3.44
CA LYS A 150 18.35 7.09 -2.42
C LYS A 150 16.84 7.34 -2.48
N SER A 151 16.26 7.41 -3.68
CA SER A 151 14.83 7.59 -3.91
C SER A 151 13.95 6.45 -3.35
N TYR A 152 14.50 5.24 -3.20
CA TYR A 152 13.78 4.13 -2.59
C TYR A 152 13.61 4.34 -1.08
N LEU A 153 14.69 4.70 -0.38
CA LEU A 153 14.64 4.99 1.05
C LEU A 153 13.75 6.20 1.36
N GLU A 154 13.86 7.27 0.57
CA GLU A 154 12.98 8.44 0.71
C GLU A 154 11.49 8.08 0.52
N THR A 155 11.20 7.13 -0.37
CA THR A 155 9.85 6.63 -0.56
C THR A 155 9.38 5.82 0.64
N MET A 156 10.21 4.93 1.16
CA MET A 156 9.88 4.15 2.36
C MET A 156 9.64 5.02 3.59
N ASP A 157 10.53 5.97 3.85
CA ASP A 157 10.40 6.88 4.98
C ASP A 157 9.10 7.68 4.92
N ARG A 158 8.78 8.18 3.72
CA ARG A 158 7.54 8.92 3.50
C ARG A 158 6.31 8.05 3.74
N GLU A 159 6.30 6.82 3.24
CA GLU A 159 5.18 5.89 3.40
C GLU A 159 5.02 5.48 4.86
N ALA A 160 6.11 5.11 5.53
CA ALA A 160 6.09 4.77 6.95
C ALA A 160 5.59 5.93 7.82
N GLY A 161 5.87 7.16 7.42
CA GLY A 161 5.37 8.36 8.08
C GLY A 161 3.85 8.57 7.99
N PHE A 162 3.14 7.82 7.14
CA PHE A 162 1.68 7.85 7.04
C PHE A 162 0.99 6.75 7.83
N TRP A 163 1.70 5.70 8.22
CA TRP A 163 1.12 4.59 8.98
C TRP A 163 0.86 5.02 10.43
N ASP A 164 -0.36 4.80 10.91
CA ASP A 164 -0.66 4.95 12.33
C ASP A 164 -0.34 3.67 13.08
N TYR A 165 -0.60 2.53 12.44
CA TYR A 165 -0.34 1.20 12.99
C TYR A 165 0.38 0.31 11.98
N LEU A 166 1.30 -0.50 12.49
CA LEU A 166 2.00 -1.53 11.72
C LEU A 166 1.79 -2.89 12.40
N VAL A 167 1.23 -3.85 11.66
CA VAL A 167 1.08 -5.22 12.17
C VAL A 167 2.42 -5.95 12.16
N SER A 168 2.78 -6.54 13.29
CA SER A 168 3.93 -7.42 13.41
C SER A 168 3.50 -8.86 13.70
N PRO A 169 4.07 -9.85 12.98
CA PRO A 169 3.72 -11.25 13.17
C PRO A 169 4.48 -11.92 14.34
N SER A 170 5.52 -11.29 14.88
CA SER A 170 6.38 -11.89 15.89
C SER A 170 7.31 -10.88 16.54
N PRO A 171 7.89 -11.20 17.72
CA PRO A 171 8.90 -10.35 18.37
C PRO A 171 10.09 -10.01 17.44
N PHE A 172 10.53 -10.98 16.63
CA PHE A 172 11.59 -10.75 15.62
C PHE A 172 11.26 -9.63 14.65
N CYS A 173 10.03 -9.59 14.12
CA CYS A 173 9.60 -8.52 13.22
C CYS A 173 9.42 -7.19 13.96
N THR A 174 8.91 -7.24 15.19
CA THR A 174 8.74 -6.06 16.05
C THR A 174 10.06 -5.36 16.32
N GLU A 175 11.14 -6.13 16.49
CA GLU A 175 12.49 -5.58 16.68
C GLU A 175 13.06 -4.95 15.39
N ILE A 176 12.83 -5.59 14.23
CA ILE A 176 13.43 -5.17 12.94
C ILE A 176 12.68 -4.01 12.28
N PHE A 177 11.35 -4.04 12.27
CA PHE A 177 10.54 -3.11 11.47
C PHE A 177 10.80 -1.62 11.76
N PRO A 178 11.00 -1.17 13.01
CA PRO A 178 11.31 0.23 13.29
C PRO A 178 12.55 0.73 12.55
N GLY A 179 13.64 -0.02 12.63
CA GLY A 179 14.90 0.31 11.95
C GLY A 179 14.78 0.23 10.43
N ALA A 180 14.27 -0.90 9.93
CA ALA A 180 14.16 -1.17 8.50
C ALA A 180 13.28 -0.15 7.76
N PHE A 181 12.17 0.30 8.35
CA PHE A 181 11.23 1.24 7.73
C PHE A 181 11.38 2.69 8.23
N ASN A 182 12.28 2.95 9.17
CA ASN A 182 12.32 4.23 9.90
C ASN A 182 10.95 4.58 10.53
N TYR A 183 10.25 3.56 11.01
CA TYR A 183 8.91 3.68 11.57
C TYR A 183 8.98 3.99 13.06
N ARG A 184 8.16 4.94 13.52
CA ARG A 184 8.13 5.41 14.90
C ARG A 184 6.73 5.37 15.51
N GLY A 185 5.77 4.82 14.79
CA GLY A 185 4.39 4.66 15.27
C GLY A 185 4.19 3.40 16.10
N GLU A 186 2.94 3.05 16.31
CA GLU A 186 2.55 1.90 17.10
C GLU A 186 2.67 0.60 16.30
N ILE A 187 3.34 -0.41 16.88
CA ILE A 187 3.42 -1.76 16.33
C ILE A 187 2.46 -2.65 17.10
N ILE A 188 1.57 -3.32 16.35
CA ILE A 188 0.61 -4.27 16.90
C ILE A 188 1.15 -5.68 16.66
N GLU A 189 1.71 -6.29 17.71
CA GLU A 189 2.24 -7.66 17.65
C GLU A 189 1.13 -8.68 17.95
N THR A 190 0.43 -9.11 16.90
CA THR A 190 -0.73 -10.02 17.00
C THR A 190 -0.63 -11.22 16.08
N GLY A 191 0.47 -11.42 15.40
CA GLY A 191 0.53 -12.37 14.30
C GLY A 191 0.03 -11.75 12.98
N TYR A 192 0.08 -12.53 11.90
CA TYR A 192 -0.59 -12.12 10.66
C TYR A 192 -2.04 -12.58 10.70
N PRO A 193 -3.03 -11.68 10.58
CA PRO A 193 -4.46 -12.05 10.55
C PRO A 193 -4.81 -13.14 9.54
N ARG A 194 -4.09 -13.22 8.41
CA ARG A 194 -4.25 -14.30 7.43
C ARG A 194 -3.98 -15.71 7.97
N ASN A 195 -3.28 -15.83 9.08
CA ASN A 195 -2.95 -17.10 9.70
C ASN A 195 -4.01 -17.60 10.70
N ASP A 196 -4.96 -16.74 11.09
CA ASP A 196 -6.01 -17.08 12.06
C ASP A 196 -6.91 -18.23 11.58
N ARG A 197 -6.91 -18.52 10.27
CA ARG A 197 -7.60 -19.68 9.68
C ARG A 197 -6.89 -21.02 9.97
N LEU A 198 -5.68 -20.99 10.50
CA LEU A 198 -4.88 -22.19 10.76
C LEU A 198 -5.01 -22.67 12.21
N SER A 199 -5.70 -21.90 13.05
CA SER A 199 -5.95 -22.18 14.46
C SER A 199 -7.28 -22.85 14.70
#